data_34a0022aec2cd2d5ab38e6c3baba2aaf
#
_entry.id   34a0022aec2cd2d5ab38e6c3baba2aaf
#
_cell.length_a   1.000
_cell.length_b   1.000
_cell.length_c   1.000
_cell.angle_alpha   90.00
_cell.angle_beta   90.00
_cell.angle_gamma   90.00
#
_symmetry.space_group_name_H-M   'P 1'
#
loop_
_entity.id
_entity.type
_entity.pdbx_description
1 polymer ?
#
loop_
_entity_poly.entity_id
_entity_poly.type
_entity_poly.pdbx_seq_one_letter_code
_entity_poly.pdbx_strand_id
1 'polypeptide(L)'
;MASWMVHLRVADELLKKIENLDEQAFVMGNIAPDSGVPNEDWTVFQPPKDASHFSEKSQNKTINIEKFISQYFNDQLIKSYDKKEFSFFLGYYTHLLTDIEWANNVYEPLLKTYQKEAAEDKYKLVWTAKGDWYDLDFLYLEQHPDFHAFSIYEESVNYENVFMDIFSKDAFENRRQYITGYYRSSNHGDLHREYKYLRPEQADDFVKKTVEKLLPVIRKVHK
;
A
#
# COMPACT_ATOMS: atom_id res chain seq x y z
N MET A 1 -7.10 4.50 2.25
CA MET A 1 -5.83 3.83 1.89
C MET A 1 -5.63 2.68 2.84
N ALA A 2 -5.19 1.56 2.33
CA ALA A 2 -4.81 0.40 3.12
C ALA A 2 -3.58 0.73 4.00
N SER A 3 -3.25 -0.12 4.97
CA SER A 3 -1.99 -0.02 5.71
C SER A 3 -0.83 -0.57 4.87
N TRP A 4 0.41 -0.20 5.23
CA TRP A 4 1.60 -0.70 4.52
C TRP A 4 1.69 -2.23 4.56
N MET A 5 1.30 -2.83 5.67
CA MET A 5 1.31 -4.30 5.80
C MET A 5 0.30 -4.96 4.87
N VAL A 6 -0.90 -4.38 4.70
CA VAL A 6 -1.88 -4.88 3.73
C VAL A 6 -1.32 -4.83 2.31
N HIS A 7 -0.63 -3.75 1.93
CA HIS A 7 0.03 -3.65 0.62
C HIS A 7 1.10 -4.73 0.45
N LEU A 8 1.95 -4.92 1.45
CA LEU A 8 2.97 -5.96 1.42
C LEU A 8 2.38 -7.38 1.37
N ARG A 9 1.27 -7.64 2.07
CA ARG A 9 0.57 -8.93 2.01
C ARG A 9 0.01 -9.22 0.61
N VAL A 10 -0.57 -8.21 -0.04
CA VAL A 10 -1.04 -8.35 -1.43
C VAL A 10 0.15 -8.59 -2.37
N ALA A 11 1.27 -7.87 -2.18
CA ALA A 11 2.49 -8.06 -2.96
C ALA A 11 3.05 -9.48 -2.80
N ASP A 12 3.13 -10.00 -1.57
CA ASP A 12 3.61 -11.35 -1.26
C ASP A 12 2.81 -12.44 -1.97
N GLU A 13 1.50 -12.32 -1.92
CA GLU A 13 0.60 -13.27 -2.58
C GLU A 13 0.68 -13.21 -4.12
N LEU A 14 0.98 -12.04 -4.68
CA LEU A 14 1.19 -11.88 -6.11
C LEU A 14 2.54 -12.43 -6.55
N LEU A 15 3.62 -12.22 -5.78
CA LEU A 15 4.94 -12.79 -6.04
C LEU A 15 4.90 -14.33 -6.13
N LYS A 16 4.07 -14.99 -5.32
CA LYS A 16 3.87 -16.46 -5.40
C LYS A 16 3.18 -16.92 -6.70
N LYS A 17 2.56 -16.02 -7.46
CA LYS A 17 1.69 -16.33 -8.63
C LYS A 17 2.18 -15.75 -9.95
N ILE A 18 3.19 -14.89 -9.90
CA ILE A 18 3.75 -14.19 -11.06
C ILE A 18 5.25 -14.46 -11.09
N GLU A 19 5.70 -15.12 -12.13
CA GLU A 19 7.10 -15.45 -12.34
C GLU A 19 7.87 -14.27 -12.94
N ASN A 20 9.21 -14.35 -12.92
CA ASN A 20 10.11 -13.43 -13.63
C ASN A 20 10.04 -11.95 -13.20
N LEU A 21 9.60 -11.64 -11.99
CA LEU A 21 9.72 -10.30 -11.40
C LEU A 21 11.08 -10.10 -10.71
N ASP A 22 11.55 -8.86 -10.66
CA ASP A 22 12.51 -8.41 -9.67
C ASP A 22 11.73 -8.16 -8.36
N GLU A 23 11.84 -9.09 -7.41
CA GLU A 23 11.03 -9.08 -6.19
C GLU A 23 11.31 -7.84 -5.34
N GLN A 24 12.58 -7.40 -5.26
CA GLN A 24 12.96 -6.20 -4.53
C GLN A 24 12.30 -4.96 -5.15
N ALA A 25 12.41 -4.79 -6.46
CA ALA A 25 11.82 -3.66 -7.14
C ALA A 25 10.29 -3.67 -7.06
N PHE A 26 9.65 -4.84 -7.16
CA PHE A 26 8.21 -4.98 -7.02
C PHE A 26 7.72 -4.58 -5.63
N VAL A 27 8.37 -5.06 -4.58
CA VAL A 27 8.03 -4.75 -3.18
C VAL A 27 8.28 -3.28 -2.87
N MET A 28 9.43 -2.72 -3.30
CA MET A 28 9.73 -1.30 -3.12
C MET A 28 8.76 -0.41 -3.91
N GLY A 29 8.43 -0.76 -5.15
CA GLY A 29 7.42 -0.08 -5.95
C GLY A 29 6.03 -0.14 -5.30
N ASN A 30 5.69 -1.24 -4.66
CA ASN A 30 4.41 -1.41 -3.96
C ASN A 30 4.26 -0.48 -2.73
N ILE A 31 5.34 0.01 -2.13
CA ILE A 31 5.29 0.98 -1.03
C ILE A 31 5.61 2.42 -1.51
N ALA A 32 6.19 2.57 -2.70
CA ALA A 32 6.62 3.86 -3.23
C ALA A 32 5.56 4.98 -3.21
N PRO A 33 4.26 4.76 -3.50
CA PRO A 33 3.24 5.80 -3.40
C PRO A 33 3.17 6.49 -2.03
N ASP A 34 3.48 5.77 -0.97
CA ASP A 34 3.47 6.28 0.41
C ASP A 34 4.82 6.90 0.87
N SER A 35 5.79 7.02 -0.04
CA SER A 35 7.15 7.49 0.30
C SER A 35 7.32 9.00 0.28
N GLY A 36 6.24 9.78 0.25
CA GLY A 36 6.33 11.23 0.44
C GLY A 36 6.96 11.59 1.79
N VAL A 37 7.91 12.54 1.78
CA VAL A 37 8.60 13.01 2.98
C VAL A 37 7.65 13.94 3.74
N PRO A 38 7.31 13.69 5.01
CA PRO A 38 6.46 14.57 5.79
C PRO A 38 7.25 15.80 6.29
N ASN A 39 6.52 16.91 6.51
CA ASN A 39 7.00 18.01 7.34
C ASN A 39 6.99 17.60 8.83
N GLU A 40 7.49 18.47 9.73
CA GLU A 40 7.67 18.18 11.16
C GLU A 40 6.38 17.71 11.87
N ASP A 41 5.22 18.27 11.50
CA ASP A 41 3.93 17.94 12.11
C ASP A 41 3.10 16.89 11.34
N TRP A 42 3.67 16.31 10.28
CA TRP A 42 3.03 15.29 9.43
C TRP A 42 1.74 15.74 8.72
N THR A 43 1.55 17.03 8.55
CA THR A 43 0.36 17.59 7.87
C THR A 43 0.55 17.72 6.37
N VAL A 44 1.80 17.90 5.92
CA VAL A 44 2.17 18.07 4.51
C VAL A 44 3.23 17.05 4.12
N PHE A 45 3.10 16.48 2.93
CA PHE A 45 4.04 15.52 2.36
C PHE A 45 4.61 16.03 1.04
N GLN A 46 5.87 15.73 0.76
CA GLN A 46 6.54 16.03 -0.51
C GLN A 46 7.02 14.70 -1.16
N PRO A 47 6.46 14.28 -2.31
CA PRO A 47 5.30 14.89 -2.97
C PRO A 47 4.01 14.79 -2.14
N PRO A 48 3.01 15.66 -2.40
CA PRO A 48 1.69 15.52 -1.78
C PRO A 48 1.07 14.16 -2.14
N LYS A 49 0.31 13.58 -1.20
CA LYS A 49 -0.35 12.27 -1.43
C LYS A 49 -1.22 12.25 -2.69
N ASP A 50 -1.90 13.37 -3.01
CA ASP A 50 -2.70 13.46 -4.23
C ASP A 50 -1.84 13.29 -5.50
N ALA A 51 -0.58 13.75 -5.48
CA ALA A 51 0.34 13.56 -6.61
C ALA A 51 0.86 12.12 -6.68
N SER A 52 1.33 11.56 -5.56
CA SER A 52 1.86 10.19 -5.53
C SER A 52 0.78 9.10 -5.73
N HIS A 53 -0.47 9.36 -5.35
CA HIS A 53 -1.57 8.43 -5.55
C HIS A 53 -2.42 8.75 -6.79
N PHE A 54 -2.02 9.72 -7.62
CA PHE A 54 -2.77 10.11 -8.81
C PHE A 54 -4.23 10.45 -8.52
N SER A 55 -4.52 10.97 -7.31
CA SER A 55 -5.87 11.30 -6.93
C SER A 55 -6.26 12.68 -7.44
N GLU A 56 -7.50 12.79 -7.91
CA GLU A 56 -8.07 14.06 -8.31
C GLU A 56 -8.59 14.81 -7.07
N LYS A 57 -8.46 16.15 -7.07
CA LYS A 57 -8.99 17.03 -6.02
C LYS A 57 -10.53 17.13 -6.03
N SER A 58 -11.22 16.09 -6.49
CA SER A 58 -12.68 15.99 -6.40
C SER A 58 -13.09 15.67 -4.95
N GLN A 59 -14.35 15.93 -4.60
CA GLN A 59 -14.88 15.66 -3.25
C GLN A 59 -14.68 14.22 -2.77
N ASN A 60 -14.42 13.26 -3.69
CA ASN A 60 -14.28 11.83 -3.40
C ASN A 60 -12.84 11.30 -3.48
N LYS A 61 -11.81 12.13 -3.67
CA LYS A 61 -10.38 11.70 -3.75
C LYS A 61 -10.19 10.36 -4.47
N THR A 62 -10.75 10.24 -5.68
CA THR A 62 -10.70 9.01 -6.46
C THR A 62 -9.33 8.89 -7.13
N ILE A 63 -8.68 7.75 -7.02
CA ILE A 63 -7.43 7.45 -7.73
C ILE A 63 -7.74 7.36 -9.23
N ASN A 64 -7.07 8.20 -10.04
CA ASN A 64 -7.15 8.16 -11.49
C ASN A 64 -6.09 7.20 -12.03
N ILE A 65 -6.46 5.93 -12.13
CA ILE A 65 -5.57 4.87 -12.59
C ILE A 65 -5.12 5.06 -14.05
N GLU A 66 -5.99 5.62 -14.89
CA GLU A 66 -5.67 5.91 -16.30
C GLU A 66 -4.55 6.95 -16.42
N LYS A 67 -4.52 7.92 -15.51
CA LYS A 67 -3.44 8.90 -15.45
C LYS A 67 -2.09 8.24 -15.14
N PHE A 68 -2.05 7.31 -14.18
CA PHE A 68 -0.84 6.54 -13.89
C PHE A 68 -0.42 5.71 -15.12
N ILE A 69 -1.37 4.97 -15.73
CA ILE A 69 -1.10 4.15 -16.90
C ILE A 69 -0.52 5.00 -18.04
N SER A 70 -1.13 6.14 -18.35
CA SER A 70 -0.67 7.01 -19.44
C SER A 70 0.74 7.56 -19.22
N GLN A 71 1.13 7.82 -17.98
CA GLN A 71 2.42 8.44 -17.65
C GLN A 71 3.55 7.43 -17.43
N TYR A 72 3.26 6.28 -16.83
CA TYR A 72 4.29 5.36 -16.36
C TYR A 72 4.06 3.90 -16.75
N PHE A 73 2.91 3.50 -17.30
CA PHE A 73 2.60 2.09 -17.47
C PHE A 73 1.83 1.77 -18.76
N ASN A 74 2.02 2.58 -19.82
CA ASN A 74 1.47 2.31 -21.14
C ASN A 74 2.31 1.30 -21.94
N ASP A 75 1.73 0.71 -22.98
CA ASP A 75 2.36 -0.34 -23.79
C ASP A 75 3.73 0.04 -24.38
N GLN A 76 3.96 1.32 -24.68
CA GLN A 76 5.23 1.79 -25.24
C GLN A 76 6.32 1.81 -24.17
N LEU A 77 6.00 2.33 -22.98
CA LEU A 77 6.93 2.37 -21.84
C LEU A 77 7.23 0.96 -21.34
N ILE A 78 6.22 0.11 -21.16
CA ILE A 78 6.39 -1.28 -20.70
C ILE A 78 7.38 -2.05 -21.59
N LYS A 79 7.33 -1.84 -22.90
CA LYS A 79 8.26 -2.47 -23.85
C LYS A 79 9.71 -1.95 -23.77
N SER A 80 9.91 -0.76 -23.23
CA SER A 80 11.25 -0.16 -23.05
C SER A 80 11.87 -0.44 -21.69
N TYR A 81 11.08 -0.84 -20.70
CA TYR A 81 11.56 -1.12 -19.35
C TYR A 81 12.41 -2.37 -19.28
N ASP A 82 13.48 -2.30 -18.51
CA ASP A 82 14.14 -3.50 -18.05
C ASP A 82 13.29 -4.23 -16.99
N LYS A 83 13.74 -5.38 -16.54
CA LYS A 83 13.02 -6.20 -15.56
C LYS A 83 12.78 -5.44 -14.25
N LYS A 84 13.76 -4.67 -13.80
CA LYS A 84 13.70 -3.91 -12.54
C LYS A 84 12.70 -2.77 -12.64
N GLU A 85 12.77 -1.96 -13.69
CA GLU A 85 11.85 -0.86 -13.95
C GLU A 85 10.41 -1.35 -14.07
N PHE A 86 10.20 -2.41 -14.87
CA PHE A 86 8.90 -3.03 -15.04
C PHE A 86 8.33 -3.49 -13.69
N SER A 87 9.13 -4.22 -12.89
CA SER A 87 8.68 -4.74 -11.60
C SER A 87 8.35 -3.60 -10.62
N PHE A 88 9.13 -2.52 -10.60
CA PHE A 88 8.87 -1.35 -9.78
C PHE A 88 7.51 -0.71 -10.14
N PHE A 89 7.28 -0.41 -11.40
CA PHE A 89 6.03 0.22 -11.83
C PHE A 89 4.83 -0.73 -11.70
N LEU A 90 5.01 -2.04 -11.84
CA LEU A 90 3.98 -3.02 -11.56
C LEU A 90 3.63 -3.06 -10.07
N GLY A 91 4.62 -2.95 -9.18
CA GLY A 91 4.40 -2.80 -7.73
C GLY A 91 3.61 -1.53 -7.43
N TYR A 92 3.99 -0.40 -8.02
CA TYR A 92 3.29 0.88 -7.87
C TYR A 92 1.83 0.78 -8.34
N TYR A 93 1.59 0.20 -9.50
CA TYR A 93 0.25 -0.08 -10.04
C TYR A 93 -0.58 -0.93 -9.09
N THR A 94 0.02 -1.98 -8.54
CA THR A 94 -0.61 -2.88 -7.55
C THR A 94 -1.03 -2.12 -6.30
N HIS A 95 -0.20 -1.21 -5.78
CA HIS A 95 -0.57 -0.36 -4.65
C HIS A 95 -1.82 0.46 -4.95
N LEU A 96 -1.85 1.18 -6.07
CA LEU A 96 -2.99 2.02 -6.43
C LEU A 96 -4.28 1.20 -6.56
N LEU A 97 -4.22 0.02 -7.17
CA LEU A 97 -5.36 -0.88 -7.27
C LEU A 97 -5.80 -1.42 -5.89
N THR A 98 -4.85 -1.74 -5.01
CA THR A 98 -5.15 -2.19 -3.64
C THR A 98 -5.87 -1.10 -2.84
N ASP A 99 -5.47 0.15 -2.99
CA ASP A 99 -6.12 1.28 -2.35
C ASP A 99 -7.56 1.52 -2.86
N ILE A 100 -7.80 1.31 -4.15
CA ILE A 100 -9.15 1.35 -4.72
C ILE A 100 -10.02 0.24 -4.09
N GLU A 101 -9.49 -0.98 -4.02
CA GLU A 101 -10.22 -2.09 -3.39
C GLU A 101 -10.46 -1.86 -1.90
N TRP A 102 -9.49 -1.29 -1.17
CA TRP A 102 -9.64 -0.93 0.23
C TRP A 102 -10.73 0.12 0.44
N ALA A 103 -10.74 1.15 -0.39
CA ALA A 103 -11.78 2.16 -0.34
C ALA A 103 -13.18 1.55 -0.50
N ASN A 104 -13.36 0.66 -1.48
CA ASN A 104 -14.64 0.04 -1.82
C ASN A 104 -15.10 -1.03 -0.80
N ASN A 105 -14.17 -1.82 -0.27
CA ASN A 105 -14.52 -3.03 0.49
C ASN A 105 -14.29 -2.90 2.01
N VAL A 106 -13.53 -1.89 2.48
CA VAL A 106 -13.27 -1.67 3.91
C VAL A 106 -13.72 -0.27 4.34
N TYR A 107 -13.25 0.78 3.67
CA TYR A 107 -13.48 2.16 4.12
C TYR A 107 -14.95 2.61 3.94
N GLU A 108 -15.52 2.44 2.74
CA GLU A 108 -16.93 2.83 2.50
C GLU A 108 -17.91 1.96 3.30
N PRO A 109 -17.76 0.62 3.43
CA PRO A 109 -18.55 -0.18 4.34
C PRO A 109 -18.44 0.25 5.82
N LEU A 110 -17.25 0.66 6.29
CA LEU A 110 -17.08 1.21 7.64
C LEU A 110 -17.97 2.44 7.83
N LEU A 111 -17.90 3.42 6.92
CA LEU A 111 -18.70 4.64 7.01
C LEU A 111 -20.19 4.37 6.95
N LYS A 112 -20.60 3.38 6.14
CA LYS A 112 -22.02 2.97 6.03
C LYS A 112 -22.51 2.26 7.29
N THR A 113 -21.71 1.37 7.87
CA THR A 113 -22.04 0.63 9.09
C THR A 113 -22.15 1.57 10.30
N TYR A 114 -21.26 2.54 10.40
CA TYR A 114 -21.15 3.50 11.49
C TYR A 114 -21.59 4.91 11.05
N GLN A 115 -22.68 4.98 10.27
CA GLN A 115 -23.13 6.25 9.66
C GLN A 115 -23.49 7.35 10.66
N LYS A 116 -23.93 7.00 11.88
CA LYS A 116 -24.25 7.97 12.94
C LYS A 116 -22.96 8.59 13.48
N GLU A 117 -22.00 7.77 13.85
CA GLU A 117 -20.69 8.20 14.33
C GLU A 117 -19.93 8.98 13.24
N ALA A 118 -20.07 8.56 11.99
CA ALA A 118 -19.47 9.27 10.85
C ALA A 118 -20.12 10.65 10.62
N ALA A 119 -21.40 10.78 10.87
CA ALA A 119 -22.11 12.07 10.77
C ALA A 119 -21.72 13.03 11.93
N GLU A 120 -21.46 12.50 13.11
CA GLU A 120 -21.00 13.27 14.28
C GLU A 120 -19.55 13.72 14.12
N ASP A 121 -18.62 12.78 13.85
CA ASP A 121 -17.20 13.05 13.65
C ASP A 121 -16.53 11.92 12.83
N LYS A 122 -16.56 12.09 11.49
CA LYS A 122 -15.94 11.16 10.55
C LYS A 122 -14.44 10.96 10.82
N TYR A 123 -13.72 12.02 11.18
CA TYR A 123 -12.29 11.96 11.43
C TYR A 123 -11.99 11.07 12.64
N LYS A 124 -12.68 11.28 13.74
CA LYS A 124 -12.57 10.48 14.95
C LYS A 124 -12.89 9.01 14.69
N LEU A 125 -14.01 8.71 14.00
CA LEU A 125 -14.36 7.33 13.64
C LEU A 125 -13.25 6.64 12.86
N VAL A 126 -12.74 7.29 11.80
CA VAL A 126 -11.70 6.70 10.96
C VAL A 126 -10.39 6.48 11.72
N TRP A 127 -9.98 7.43 12.57
CA TRP A 127 -8.77 7.26 13.38
C TRP A 127 -8.93 6.17 14.44
N THR A 128 -10.12 6.03 15.01
CA THR A 128 -10.40 4.92 15.94
C THR A 128 -10.35 3.56 15.22
N ALA A 129 -10.94 3.47 14.03
CA ALA A 129 -10.89 2.25 13.22
C ALA A 129 -9.46 1.89 12.76
N LYS A 130 -8.62 2.90 12.47
CA LYS A 130 -7.20 2.69 12.16
C LYS A 130 -6.42 2.05 13.30
N GLY A 131 -6.84 2.23 14.55
CA GLY A 131 -6.26 1.48 15.67
C GLY A 131 -6.38 -0.03 15.48
N ASP A 132 -7.56 -0.52 15.06
CA ASP A 132 -7.73 -1.93 14.71
C ASP A 132 -6.85 -2.33 13.51
N TRP A 133 -6.81 -1.51 12.45
CA TRP A 133 -6.04 -1.83 11.24
C TRP A 133 -4.55 -1.97 11.51
N TYR A 134 -3.98 -1.08 12.31
CA TYR A 134 -2.55 -1.11 12.64
C TYR A 134 -2.21 -2.23 13.62
N ASP A 135 -3.06 -2.50 14.62
CA ASP A 135 -2.85 -3.63 15.52
C ASP A 135 -2.92 -4.97 14.77
N LEU A 136 -3.81 -5.10 13.75
CA LEU A 136 -3.86 -6.26 12.87
C LEU A 136 -2.59 -6.45 12.03
N ASP A 137 -1.91 -5.38 11.66
CA ASP A 137 -0.62 -5.47 10.99
C ASP A 137 0.45 -6.09 11.89
N PHE A 138 0.50 -5.68 13.15
CA PHE A 138 1.40 -6.27 14.15
C PHE A 138 1.03 -7.72 14.48
N LEU A 139 -0.25 -8.03 14.62
CA LEU A 139 -0.74 -9.39 14.83
C LEU A 139 -0.33 -10.30 13.67
N TYR A 140 -0.44 -9.81 12.43
CA TYR A 140 -0.01 -10.57 11.26
C TYR A 140 1.48 -10.88 11.28
N LEU A 141 2.33 -9.91 11.65
CA LEU A 141 3.78 -10.12 11.78
C LEU A 141 4.12 -11.09 12.93
N GLU A 142 3.41 -11.04 14.05
CA GLU A 142 3.58 -11.98 15.16
C GLU A 142 3.29 -13.42 14.69
N GLN A 143 2.22 -13.61 13.92
CA GLN A 143 1.79 -14.91 13.41
C GLN A 143 2.62 -15.43 12.22
N HIS A 144 3.32 -14.52 11.51
CA HIS A 144 4.09 -14.81 10.30
C HIS A 144 5.51 -14.23 10.42
N PRO A 145 6.37 -14.78 11.29
CA PRO A 145 7.71 -14.24 11.52
C PRO A 145 8.60 -14.25 10.26
N ASP A 146 8.34 -15.18 9.33
CA ASP A 146 9.06 -15.34 8.06
C ASP A 146 8.32 -14.67 6.89
N PHE A 147 7.58 -13.58 7.14
CA PHE A 147 6.82 -12.89 6.11
C PHE A 147 7.72 -12.32 5.01
N HIS A 148 7.73 -12.97 3.85
CA HIS A 148 8.71 -12.77 2.79
C HIS A 148 8.77 -11.35 2.23
N ALA A 149 7.62 -10.76 1.86
CA ALA A 149 7.62 -9.40 1.32
C ALA A 149 8.10 -8.35 2.32
N PHE A 150 7.83 -8.54 3.62
CA PHE A 150 8.37 -7.63 4.64
C PHE A 150 9.87 -7.80 4.81
N SER A 151 10.39 -9.04 4.77
CA SER A 151 11.83 -9.32 4.80
C SER A 151 12.55 -8.67 3.62
N ILE A 152 12.02 -8.82 2.39
CA ILE A 152 12.55 -8.13 1.20
C ILE A 152 12.57 -6.62 1.41
N TYR A 153 11.47 -6.05 1.90
CA TYR A 153 11.37 -4.61 2.14
C TYR A 153 12.40 -4.13 3.16
N GLU A 154 12.52 -4.83 4.29
CA GLU A 154 13.46 -4.53 5.37
C GLU A 154 14.92 -4.61 4.90
N GLU A 155 15.26 -5.61 4.10
CA GLU A 155 16.61 -5.86 3.56
C GLU A 155 16.99 -4.95 2.39
N SER A 156 16.03 -4.21 1.81
CA SER A 156 16.25 -3.27 0.69
C SER A 156 16.97 -1.99 1.12
N VAL A 157 18.11 -2.14 1.80
CA VAL A 157 18.90 -1.03 2.35
C VAL A 157 19.52 -0.19 1.24
N ASN A 158 19.51 1.14 1.41
CA ASN A 158 20.03 2.12 0.45
C ASN A 158 19.32 2.07 -0.92
N TYR A 159 18.02 1.76 -0.92
CA TYR A 159 17.24 1.74 -2.16
C TYR A 159 16.90 3.16 -2.60
N GLU A 160 17.69 3.66 -3.56
CA GLU A 160 17.53 5.02 -4.10
C GLU A 160 16.39 5.09 -5.13
N ASN A 161 15.70 6.23 -5.16
CA ASN A 161 14.76 6.52 -6.24
C ASN A 161 15.51 6.89 -7.51
N VAL A 162 15.35 6.08 -8.55
CA VAL A 162 15.82 6.33 -9.93
C VAL A 162 14.68 6.25 -10.93
N PHE A 163 13.43 6.13 -10.48
CA PHE A 163 12.27 5.78 -11.30
C PHE A 163 11.31 6.97 -11.51
N MET A 164 11.17 7.87 -10.54
CA MET A 164 10.12 8.88 -10.55
C MET A 164 10.63 10.24 -10.03
N ASP A 165 10.65 11.25 -10.89
CA ASP A 165 11.14 12.61 -10.59
C ASP A 165 10.35 13.35 -9.49
N ILE A 166 9.13 12.87 -9.17
CA ILE A 166 8.30 13.47 -8.12
C ILE A 166 8.82 13.21 -6.70
N PHE A 167 9.66 12.19 -6.52
CA PHE A 167 10.25 11.84 -5.23
C PHE A 167 11.73 12.23 -5.19
N SER A 168 12.21 12.63 -4.02
CA SER A 168 13.65 12.79 -3.79
C SER A 168 14.40 11.48 -3.92
N LYS A 169 15.71 11.56 -4.16
CA LYS A 169 16.56 10.38 -4.36
C LYS A 169 16.50 9.40 -3.19
N ASP A 170 16.39 9.91 -1.97
CA ASP A 170 16.40 9.17 -0.70
C ASP A 170 15.00 8.85 -0.16
N ALA A 171 13.93 9.24 -0.87
CA ALA A 171 12.55 9.10 -0.36
C ALA A 171 12.18 7.66 -0.01
N PHE A 172 12.59 6.69 -0.84
CA PHE A 172 12.26 5.29 -0.64
C PHE A 172 13.03 4.68 0.53
N GLU A 173 14.32 5.01 0.67
CA GLU A 173 15.13 4.58 1.81
C GLU A 173 14.62 5.18 3.13
N ASN A 174 14.33 6.48 3.15
CA ASN A 174 13.76 7.13 4.34
C ASN A 174 12.43 6.50 4.76
N ARG A 175 11.58 6.19 3.78
CA ARG A 175 10.30 5.51 4.06
C ARG A 175 10.51 4.08 4.55
N ARG A 176 11.46 3.35 3.97
CA ARG A 176 11.82 2.00 4.39
C ARG A 176 12.27 1.99 5.86
N GLN A 177 13.20 2.86 6.22
CA GLN A 177 13.68 2.96 7.60
C GLN A 177 12.53 3.27 8.57
N TYR A 178 11.65 4.20 8.22
CA TYR A 178 10.51 4.55 9.04
C TYR A 178 9.54 3.38 9.24
N ILE A 179 9.11 2.72 8.17
CA ILE A 179 8.15 1.60 8.23
C ILE A 179 8.75 0.41 8.98
N THR A 180 10.00 0.08 8.68
CA THR A 180 10.71 -1.01 9.37
C THR A 180 10.83 -0.72 10.87
N GLY A 181 11.27 0.49 11.24
CA GLY A 181 11.36 0.90 12.64
C GLY A 181 10.00 0.88 13.35
N TYR A 182 8.93 1.30 12.67
CA TYR A 182 7.57 1.25 13.20
C TYR A 182 7.13 -0.19 13.51
N TYR A 183 7.23 -1.11 12.55
CA TYR A 183 6.79 -2.49 12.76
C TYR A 183 7.73 -3.36 13.61
N ARG A 184 8.98 -2.93 13.82
CA ARG A 184 9.90 -3.57 14.78
C ARG A 184 9.79 -2.98 16.19
N SER A 185 8.99 -1.94 16.37
CA SER A 185 8.71 -1.37 17.68
C SER A 185 7.60 -2.15 18.41
N SER A 186 7.41 -1.84 19.70
CA SER A 186 6.27 -2.29 20.50
C SER A 186 5.13 -1.27 20.54
N ASN A 187 5.02 -0.43 19.52
CA ASN A 187 4.01 0.65 19.47
C ASN A 187 2.65 0.13 18.94
N HIS A 188 2.07 -0.81 19.68
CA HIS A 188 0.76 -1.39 19.40
C HIS A 188 0.00 -1.64 20.71
N GLY A 189 -1.32 -1.85 20.60
CA GLY A 189 -2.17 -2.24 21.71
C GLY A 189 -2.07 -3.74 22.05
N ASP A 190 -3.05 -4.25 22.79
CA ASP A 190 -3.23 -5.69 22.97
C ASP A 190 -3.67 -6.32 21.66
N LEU A 191 -2.79 -7.12 21.06
CA LEU A 191 -3.02 -7.76 19.74
C LEU A 191 -4.06 -8.89 19.82
N HIS A 192 -4.34 -9.43 20.99
CA HIS A 192 -5.28 -10.54 21.17
C HIS A 192 -6.65 -10.10 21.69
N ARG A 193 -6.92 -8.78 21.66
CA ARG A 193 -8.22 -8.19 22.01
C ARG A 193 -9.30 -8.46 20.96
N GLU A 194 -10.53 -8.19 21.28
CA GLU A 194 -11.62 -8.13 20.30
C GLU A 194 -11.47 -6.89 19.39
N TYR A 195 -11.58 -7.10 18.08
CA TYR A 195 -11.49 -6.07 17.06
C TYR A 195 -12.89 -5.65 16.60
N LYS A 196 -13.23 -4.38 16.83
CA LYS A 196 -14.57 -3.84 16.56
C LYS A 196 -14.78 -3.49 15.08
N TYR A 197 -13.80 -2.82 14.47
CA TYR A 197 -13.97 -2.19 13.16
C TYR A 197 -13.46 -3.03 11.99
N LEU A 198 -12.52 -3.92 12.24
CA LEU A 198 -12.01 -4.88 11.26
C LEU A 198 -11.46 -6.10 12.01
N ARG A 199 -11.99 -7.28 11.77
CA ARG A 199 -11.51 -8.51 12.40
C ARG A 199 -10.36 -9.14 11.58
N PRO A 200 -9.49 -9.98 12.18
CA PRO A 200 -8.40 -10.68 11.48
C PRO A 200 -8.87 -11.39 10.22
N GLU A 201 -9.97 -12.16 10.31
CA GLU A 201 -10.50 -12.94 9.19
C GLU A 201 -11.00 -12.05 8.04
N GLN A 202 -11.47 -10.84 8.35
CA GLN A 202 -11.90 -9.87 7.35
C GLN A 202 -10.70 -9.25 6.63
N ALA A 203 -9.60 -9.01 7.35
CA ALA A 203 -8.35 -8.53 6.75
C ALA A 203 -7.74 -9.59 5.83
N ASP A 204 -7.75 -10.87 6.24
CA ASP A 204 -7.28 -12.00 5.43
C ASP A 204 -8.14 -12.19 4.17
N ASP A 205 -9.45 -12.16 4.32
CA ASP A 205 -10.41 -12.26 3.21
C ASP A 205 -10.26 -11.10 2.23
N PHE A 206 -10.02 -9.88 2.73
CA PHE A 206 -9.72 -8.72 1.89
C PHE A 206 -8.48 -8.96 1.02
N VAL A 207 -7.35 -9.38 1.62
CA VAL A 207 -6.11 -9.65 0.87
C VAL A 207 -6.35 -10.71 -0.20
N LYS A 208 -6.97 -11.84 0.18
CA LYS A 208 -7.28 -12.93 -0.75
C LYS A 208 -8.12 -12.47 -1.94
N LYS A 209 -9.25 -11.79 -1.69
CA LYS A 209 -10.15 -11.30 -2.75
C LYS A 209 -9.50 -10.24 -3.62
N THR A 210 -8.69 -9.36 -3.02
CA THR A 210 -7.93 -8.36 -3.76
C THR A 210 -6.96 -9.04 -4.72
N VAL A 211 -6.18 -10.01 -4.27
CA VAL A 211 -5.27 -10.77 -5.13
C VAL A 211 -6.02 -11.49 -6.26
N GLU A 212 -7.12 -12.18 -5.96
CA GLU A 212 -7.96 -12.84 -6.97
C GLU A 212 -8.44 -11.88 -8.05
N LYS A 213 -8.79 -10.65 -7.68
CA LYS A 213 -9.25 -9.60 -8.58
C LYS A 213 -8.12 -8.98 -9.40
N LEU A 214 -6.97 -8.72 -8.78
CA LEU A 214 -5.84 -8.05 -9.40
C LEU A 214 -5.05 -8.98 -10.34
N LEU A 215 -4.92 -10.25 -10.00
CA LEU A 215 -4.10 -11.21 -10.75
C LEU A 215 -4.41 -11.26 -12.25
N PRO A 216 -5.67 -11.32 -12.71
CA PRO A 216 -5.99 -11.28 -14.15
C PRO A 216 -5.59 -9.97 -14.83
N VAL A 217 -5.70 -8.85 -14.11
CA VAL A 217 -5.33 -7.51 -14.63
C VAL A 217 -3.81 -7.44 -14.79
N ILE A 218 -3.06 -7.85 -13.78
CA ILE A 218 -1.61 -7.85 -13.76
C ILE A 218 -1.04 -8.79 -14.83
N ARG A 219 -1.60 -9.99 -15.00
CA ARG A 219 -1.17 -10.95 -16.04
C ARG A 219 -1.37 -10.45 -17.46
N LYS A 220 -2.27 -9.49 -17.71
CA LYS A 220 -2.43 -8.89 -19.04
C LYS A 220 -1.30 -7.95 -19.40
N VAL A 221 -0.71 -7.28 -18.42
CA VAL A 221 0.39 -6.33 -18.63
C VAL A 221 1.77 -6.98 -18.49
N HIS A 222 1.84 -8.15 -17.86
CA HIS A 222 3.07 -8.96 -17.66
C HIS A 222 3.38 -9.91 -18.83
N LYS A 223 2.71 -9.77 -19.96
CA LYS A 223 2.99 -10.56 -21.17
C LYS A 223 4.14 -9.91 -21.93
#